data_de30c22b5c163009c5975625079de4b8
#
_entry.id   de30c22b5c163009c5975625079de4b8
#
_cell.length_a   1.000
_cell.length_b   1.000
_cell.length_c   1.000
_cell.angle_alpha   90.00
_cell.angle_beta   90.00
_cell.angle_gamma   90.00
#
_symmetry.space_group_name_H-M   'P 1'
#
loop_
_entity.id
_entity.type
_entity.pdbx_description
1 polymer ?
#
loop_
_entity_poly.entity_id
_entity_poly.type
_entity_poly.pdbx_seq_one_letter_code
_entity_poly.pdbx_strand_id
1 'polypeptide(L)'
;MRRETKQALSASMLFLLIILADQIIKVAVKTHMYLHQSIHITDWFQILFTENNGMAFGAEFLNKYFLTSFRIVAVSVLIYIIIRNIRRGVSWGLLLCLVLITAGAAGNIIDCLFYGLIFNSPPAPIVAEFVPWGTGYESLMMGRVVDMFYFPLVEFDWPSWIPMIGDKHFIFFSPIFNLADACISCGIVALLLFYRKVLQS
;
A
#
# COMPACT_ATOMS: atom_id res chain seq x y z
N MET A 1 24.67 -24.92 2.04
CA MET A 1 23.25 -24.58 2.27
C MET A 1 22.45 -24.94 1.01
N ARG A 2 21.38 -25.71 1.15
CA ARG A 2 20.52 -26.14 0.00
C ARG A 2 19.94 -24.91 -0.71
N ARG A 3 19.71 -25.02 -2.04
CA ARG A 3 19.13 -23.92 -2.85
C ARG A 3 17.81 -23.39 -2.26
N GLU A 4 16.95 -24.29 -1.83
CA GLU A 4 15.67 -23.95 -1.19
C GLU A 4 15.84 -23.10 0.08
N THR A 5 16.83 -23.46 0.93
CA THR A 5 17.13 -22.72 2.16
C THR A 5 17.61 -21.30 1.85
N LYS A 6 18.45 -21.14 0.81
CA LYS A 6 18.88 -19.80 0.36
C LYS A 6 17.70 -18.97 -0.16
N GLN A 7 16.83 -19.58 -0.98
CA GLN A 7 15.63 -18.90 -1.50
C GLN A 7 14.68 -18.51 -0.37
N ALA A 8 14.43 -19.39 0.58
CA ALA A 8 13.57 -19.10 1.73
C ALA A 8 14.13 -17.95 2.56
N LEU A 9 15.42 -17.98 2.90
CA LEU A 9 16.07 -16.93 3.68
C LEU A 9 16.02 -15.58 2.97
N SER A 10 16.40 -15.55 1.68
CA SER A 10 16.37 -14.30 0.89
C SER A 10 14.96 -13.76 0.70
N ALA A 11 13.96 -14.63 0.48
CA ALA A 11 12.56 -14.23 0.36
C ALA A 11 12.04 -13.65 1.69
N SER A 12 12.30 -14.31 2.82
CA SER A 12 11.91 -13.83 4.14
C SER A 12 12.59 -12.50 4.50
N MET A 13 13.89 -12.38 4.19
CA MET A 13 14.62 -11.13 4.45
C MET A 13 14.04 -9.96 3.63
N LEU A 14 13.80 -10.19 2.33
CA LEU A 14 13.20 -9.17 1.46
C LEU A 14 11.80 -8.80 1.92
N PHE A 15 10.97 -9.79 2.27
CA PHE A 15 9.62 -9.57 2.80
C PHE A 15 9.65 -8.67 4.05
N LEU A 16 10.51 -8.97 5.01
CA LEU A 16 10.64 -8.17 6.24
C LEU A 16 11.19 -6.77 5.97
N LEU A 17 12.17 -6.63 5.07
CA LEU A 17 12.74 -5.32 4.70
C LEU A 17 11.71 -4.41 4.05
N ILE A 18 10.88 -4.94 3.16
CA ILE A 18 9.80 -4.15 2.52
C ILE A 18 8.79 -3.67 3.57
N ILE A 19 8.32 -4.57 4.44
CA ILE A 19 7.37 -4.20 5.50
C ILE A 19 8.00 -3.15 6.43
N LEU A 20 9.24 -3.36 6.86
CA LEU A 20 9.92 -2.44 7.75
C LEU A 20 10.06 -1.05 7.11
N ALA A 21 10.49 -0.98 5.85
CA ALA A 21 10.60 0.28 5.13
C ALA A 21 9.25 0.98 4.97
N ASP A 22 8.21 0.24 4.58
CA ASP A 22 6.85 0.77 4.46
C ASP A 22 6.35 1.36 5.79
N GLN A 23 6.48 0.61 6.88
CA GLN A 23 6.02 1.05 8.19
C GLN A 23 6.83 2.24 8.75
N ILE A 24 8.14 2.28 8.52
CA ILE A 24 8.97 3.44 8.90
C ILE A 24 8.48 4.70 8.19
N ILE A 25 8.26 4.64 6.88
CA ILE A 25 7.80 5.78 6.10
C ILE A 25 6.40 6.21 6.56
N LYS A 26 5.45 5.28 6.72
CA LYS A 26 4.08 5.54 7.14
C LYS A 26 4.01 6.17 8.54
N VAL A 27 4.76 5.62 9.50
CA VAL A 27 4.84 6.18 10.86
C VAL A 27 5.47 7.57 10.82
N ALA A 28 6.56 7.77 10.07
CA ALA A 28 7.20 9.06 9.93
C ALA A 28 6.24 10.11 9.36
N VAL A 29 5.52 9.81 8.29
CA VAL A 29 4.53 10.72 7.70
C VAL A 29 3.43 11.02 8.71
N LYS A 30 2.84 10.01 9.32
CA LYS A 30 1.71 10.17 10.26
C LYS A 30 2.07 10.98 11.51
N THR A 31 3.33 10.89 11.99
CA THR A 31 3.77 11.55 13.21
C THR A 31 4.53 12.86 12.99
N HIS A 32 4.72 13.31 11.74
CA HIS A 32 5.39 14.56 11.41
C HIS A 32 4.59 15.45 10.46
N MET A 33 3.52 14.94 9.88
CA MET A 33 2.62 15.70 9.01
C MET A 33 1.19 15.64 9.53
N TYR A 34 0.45 16.75 9.43
CA TYR A 34 -0.99 16.71 9.66
C TYR A 34 -1.75 16.24 8.42
N LEU A 35 -2.94 15.72 8.63
CA LEU A 35 -3.78 15.17 7.55
C LEU A 35 -4.02 16.20 6.44
N HIS A 36 -3.78 15.81 5.19
CA HIS A 36 -3.80 16.63 3.97
C HIS A 36 -2.68 17.67 3.84
N GLN A 37 -1.66 17.62 4.69
CA GLN A 37 -0.46 18.40 4.47
C GLN A 37 0.29 17.90 3.25
N SER A 38 0.75 18.83 2.38
CA SER A 38 1.62 18.56 1.26
C SER A 38 2.99 19.17 1.46
N ILE A 39 4.03 18.40 1.15
CA ILE A 39 5.43 18.86 1.05
C ILE A 39 5.81 18.73 -0.42
N HIS A 40 6.03 19.88 -1.05
CA HIS A 40 6.44 19.95 -2.44
C HIS A 40 7.92 19.60 -2.59
N ILE A 41 8.24 18.55 -3.31
CA ILE A 41 9.63 18.13 -3.57
C ILE A 41 10.07 18.60 -4.96
N THR A 42 9.25 18.34 -5.97
CA THR A 42 9.40 18.83 -7.35
C THR A 42 8.00 19.09 -7.93
N ASP A 43 7.92 19.72 -9.11
CA ASP A 43 6.64 19.99 -9.76
C ASP A 43 5.83 18.74 -10.08
N TRP A 44 6.49 17.59 -10.25
CA TRP A 44 5.87 16.31 -10.56
C TRP A 44 5.88 15.31 -9.40
N PHE A 45 6.39 15.67 -8.21
CA PHE A 45 6.44 14.80 -7.03
C PHE A 45 6.24 15.59 -5.74
N GLN A 46 5.26 15.15 -4.95
CA GLN A 46 4.92 15.71 -3.65
C GLN A 46 4.73 14.58 -2.63
N ILE A 47 4.99 14.88 -1.36
CA ILE A 47 4.55 14.04 -0.24
C ILE A 47 3.24 14.65 0.26
N LEU A 48 2.13 14.01 0.00
CA LEU A 48 0.79 14.45 0.42
C LEU A 48 0.18 13.43 1.36
N PHE A 49 0.14 13.75 2.64
CA PHE A 49 -0.40 12.84 3.65
C PHE A 49 -1.91 12.69 3.51
N THR A 50 -2.37 11.48 3.25
CA THR A 50 -3.78 11.12 3.28
C THR A 50 -4.01 9.78 3.98
N GLU A 51 -5.24 9.56 4.45
CA GLU A 51 -5.67 8.31 5.06
C GLU A 51 -6.77 7.66 4.23
N ASN A 52 -6.59 6.39 3.93
CA ASN A 52 -7.48 5.61 3.09
C ASN A 52 -8.16 4.51 3.90
N ASN A 53 -9.48 4.47 3.86
CA ASN A 53 -10.26 3.39 4.47
C ASN A 53 -10.09 2.03 3.75
N GLY A 54 -9.30 2.01 2.67
CA GLY A 54 -9.08 0.83 1.86
C GLY A 54 -10.26 0.47 0.95
N MET A 55 -11.21 1.39 0.79
CA MET A 55 -12.35 1.24 -0.10
C MET A 55 -12.04 1.92 -1.42
N ALA A 56 -11.95 1.14 -2.50
CA ALA A 56 -11.84 1.69 -3.84
C ALA A 56 -13.22 2.20 -4.28
N PHE A 57 -13.26 3.42 -4.84
CA PHE A 57 -14.43 4.00 -5.51
C PHE A 57 -15.70 4.11 -4.65
N GLY A 58 -15.61 4.36 -3.35
CA GLY A 58 -16.80 4.62 -2.51
C GLY A 58 -17.68 3.40 -2.26
N ALA A 59 -17.14 2.18 -2.30
CA ALA A 59 -17.86 0.96 -1.97
C ALA A 59 -18.15 0.89 -0.44
N GLU A 60 -19.00 1.78 0.04
CA GLU A 60 -19.39 1.87 1.46
C GLU A 60 -20.19 0.67 1.98
N PHE A 61 -20.72 -0.17 1.07
CA PHE A 61 -21.57 -1.31 1.44
C PHE A 61 -20.77 -2.53 1.96
N LEU A 62 -19.45 -2.59 1.75
CA LEU A 62 -18.62 -3.64 2.33
C LEU A 62 -18.09 -3.20 3.69
N ASN A 63 -18.51 -3.90 4.74
CA ASN A 63 -17.98 -3.68 6.08
C ASN A 63 -16.45 -3.81 6.08
N LYS A 64 -15.75 -2.86 6.68
CA LYS A 64 -14.29 -2.79 6.77
C LYS A 64 -13.69 -4.05 7.42
N TYR A 65 -14.37 -4.66 8.38
CA TYR A 65 -13.97 -5.95 8.94
C TYR A 65 -13.91 -7.05 7.88
N PHE A 66 -14.90 -7.11 7.00
CA PHE A 66 -14.90 -8.07 5.89
C PHE A 66 -13.71 -7.84 4.96
N LEU A 67 -13.46 -6.59 4.59
CA LEU A 67 -12.36 -6.23 3.70
C LEU A 67 -10.99 -6.57 4.31
N THR A 68 -10.78 -6.23 5.58
CA THR A 68 -9.54 -6.55 6.29
C THR A 68 -9.36 -8.07 6.45
N SER A 69 -10.43 -8.80 6.80
CA SER A 69 -10.41 -10.27 6.88
C SER A 69 -10.07 -10.90 5.54
N PHE A 70 -10.68 -10.43 4.45
CA PHE A 70 -10.39 -10.90 3.09
C PHE A 70 -8.91 -10.69 2.72
N ARG A 71 -8.33 -9.53 3.06
CA ARG A 71 -6.91 -9.25 2.84
C ARG A 71 -6.00 -10.22 3.63
N ILE A 72 -6.34 -10.51 4.88
CA ILE A 72 -5.59 -11.48 5.70
C ILE A 72 -5.61 -12.87 5.06
N VAL A 73 -6.78 -13.34 4.62
CA VAL A 73 -6.90 -14.61 3.91
C VAL A 73 -6.07 -14.61 2.62
N ALA A 74 -6.17 -13.56 1.82
CA ALA A 74 -5.42 -13.43 0.57
C ALA A 74 -3.89 -13.48 0.81
N VAL A 75 -3.37 -12.76 1.80
CA VAL A 75 -1.94 -12.79 2.17
C VAL A 75 -1.53 -14.18 2.66
N SER A 76 -2.37 -14.85 3.45
CA SER A 76 -2.11 -16.22 3.92
C SER A 76 -2.00 -17.21 2.74
N VAL A 77 -2.87 -17.09 1.75
CA VAL A 77 -2.80 -17.88 0.51
C VAL A 77 -1.54 -17.58 -0.28
N LEU A 78 -1.16 -16.31 -0.41
CA LEU A 78 0.07 -15.90 -1.09
C LEU A 78 1.33 -16.45 -0.40
N ILE A 79 1.39 -16.42 0.92
CA ILE A 79 2.48 -17.03 1.71
C ILE A 79 2.55 -18.54 1.43
N TYR A 80 1.41 -19.23 1.44
CA TYR A 80 1.36 -20.66 1.10
C TYR A 80 1.89 -20.93 -0.32
N ILE A 81 1.50 -20.09 -1.30
CA ILE A 81 1.98 -20.17 -2.68
C ILE A 81 3.50 -19.97 -2.74
N ILE A 82 4.04 -18.99 -2.03
CA ILE A 82 5.50 -18.74 -1.95
C ILE A 82 6.23 -19.97 -1.42
N ILE A 83 5.78 -20.52 -0.28
CA ILE A 83 6.38 -21.71 0.33
C ILE A 83 6.37 -22.90 -0.63
N ARG A 84 5.21 -23.13 -1.29
CA ARG A 84 5.06 -24.20 -2.29
C ARG A 84 6.02 -24.02 -3.48
N ASN A 85 6.19 -22.80 -3.97
CA ASN A 85 7.05 -22.49 -5.11
C ASN A 85 8.54 -22.61 -4.73
N ILE A 86 8.95 -22.24 -3.51
CA ILE A 86 10.30 -22.48 -3.00
C ILE A 86 10.63 -23.98 -3.01
N ARG A 87 9.70 -24.83 -2.51
CA ARG A 87 9.87 -26.29 -2.50
C ARG A 87 9.93 -26.89 -3.90
N ARG A 88 9.32 -26.25 -4.90
CA ARG A 88 9.39 -26.64 -6.31
C ARG A 88 10.62 -26.12 -7.04
N GLY A 89 11.46 -25.34 -6.39
CA GLY A 89 12.70 -24.80 -6.95
C GLY A 89 12.49 -23.84 -8.12
N VAL A 90 11.40 -23.05 -8.12
CA VAL A 90 11.09 -22.08 -9.17
C VAL A 90 12.16 -21.00 -9.30
N SER A 91 12.09 -20.20 -10.37
CA SER A 91 13.02 -19.09 -10.59
C SER A 91 12.91 -18.02 -9.50
N TRP A 92 14.02 -17.37 -9.18
CA TRP A 92 14.05 -16.28 -8.20
C TRP A 92 13.18 -15.10 -8.63
N GLY A 93 13.13 -14.79 -9.93
CA GLY A 93 12.29 -13.70 -10.44
C GLY A 93 10.80 -13.90 -10.17
N LEU A 94 10.28 -15.13 -10.30
CA LEU A 94 8.88 -15.42 -9.93
C LEU A 94 8.66 -15.25 -8.42
N LEU A 95 9.59 -15.74 -7.60
CA LEU A 95 9.51 -15.56 -6.15
C LEU A 95 9.56 -14.07 -5.77
N LEU A 96 10.41 -13.28 -6.43
CA LEU A 96 10.47 -11.82 -6.21
C LEU A 96 9.13 -11.15 -6.46
N CYS A 97 8.46 -11.45 -7.57
CA CYS A 97 7.13 -10.90 -7.86
C CYS A 97 6.12 -11.24 -6.74
N LEU A 98 6.09 -12.51 -6.33
CA LEU A 98 5.18 -12.96 -5.28
C LEU A 98 5.51 -12.33 -3.91
N VAL A 99 6.79 -12.17 -3.57
CA VAL A 99 7.23 -11.52 -2.32
C VAL A 99 6.85 -10.04 -2.32
N LEU A 100 7.05 -9.32 -3.43
CA LEU A 100 6.64 -7.91 -3.55
C LEU A 100 5.14 -7.73 -3.29
N ILE A 101 4.31 -8.54 -3.97
CA ILE A 101 2.85 -8.49 -3.80
C ILE A 101 2.46 -8.79 -2.35
N THR A 102 3.04 -9.85 -1.79
CA THR A 102 2.67 -10.34 -0.45
C THR A 102 3.13 -9.37 0.64
N ALA A 103 4.35 -8.83 0.54
CA ALA A 103 4.89 -7.87 1.49
C ALA A 103 4.13 -6.54 1.47
N GLY A 104 3.81 -6.03 0.27
CA GLY A 104 2.98 -4.83 0.14
C GLY A 104 1.60 -5.04 0.74
N ALA A 105 0.91 -6.14 0.40
CA ALA A 105 -0.39 -6.43 0.99
C ALA A 105 -0.33 -6.57 2.51
N ALA A 106 0.72 -7.21 3.06
CA ALA A 106 0.92 -7.34 4.50
C ALA A 106 1.21 -5.98 5.17
N GLY A 107 1.97 -5.09 4.53
CA GLY A 107 2.19 -3.72 5.02
C GLY A 107 0.88 -2.96 5.24
N ASN A 108 0.01 -2.95 4.24
CA ASN A 108 -1.30 -2.30 4.36
C ASN A 108 -2.25 -2.98 5.38
N ILE A 109 -2.09 -4.30 5.61
CA ILE A 109 -2.85 -5.01 6.66
C ILE A 109 -2.41 -4.54 8.05
N ILE A 110 -1.13 -4.27 8.28
CA ILE A 110 -0.62 -3.77 9.56
C ILE A 110 -1.31 -2.46 9.93
N ASP A 111 -1.45 -1.53 9.00
CA ASP A 111 -2.16 -0.27 9.23
C ASP A 111 -3.62 -0.54 9.62
N CYS A 112 -4.32 -1.39 8.85
CA CYS A 112 -5.71 -1.73 9.13
C CYS A 112 -5.89 -2.39 10.51
N LEU A 113 -4.95 -3.26 10.92
CA LEU A 113 -5.04 -3.96 12.19
C LEU A 113 -4.77 -3.04 13.38
N PHE A 114 -3.73 -2.22 13.30
CA PHE A 114 -3.13 -1.63 14.50
C PHE A 114 -3.23 -0.12 14.59
N TYR A 115 -3.26 0.63 13.48
CA TYR A 115 -3.19 2.08 13.53
C TYR A 115 -4.37 2.72 14.25
N GLY A 116 -5.57 2.12 14.14
CA GLY A 116 -6.73 2.55 14.92
C GLY A 116 -6.53 2.45 16.43
N LEU A 117 -5.74 1.49 16.90
CA LEU A 117 -5.50 1.23 18.32
C LEU A 117 -4.40 2.10 18.94
N ILE A 118 -3.39 2.49 18.13
CA ILE A 118 -2.13 3.07 18.64
C ILE A 118 -1.94 4.55 18.30
N PHE A 119 -2.76 5.13 17.42
CA PHE A 119 -2.72 6.54 17.06
C PHE A 119 -4.01 7.26 17.42
N ASN A 120 -3.90 8.55 17.75
CA ASN A 120 -5.05 9.45 17.72
C ASN A 120 -5.32 9.96 16.28
N SER A 121 -6.43 10.67 16.09
CA SER A 121 -6.80 11.28 14.79
C SER A 121 -7.25 12.73 15.02
N PRO A 122 -6.31 13.62 15.32
CA PRO A 122 -6.66 15.02 15.58
C PRO A 122 -7.06 15.72 14.26
N PRO A 123 -7.84 16.82 14.34
CA PRO A 123 -8.13 17.64 13.17
C PRO A 123 -6.87 18.39 12.71
N ALA A 124 -6.77 18.64 11.39
CA ALA A 124 -5.73 19.52 10.86
C ALA A 124 -5.81 20.92 11.49
N PRO A 125 -4.69 21.59 11.75
CA PRO A 125 -3.31 21.23 11.41
C PRO A 125 -2.54 20.51 12.56
N ILE A 126 -3.21 19.73 13.37
CA ILE A 126 -2.56 19.01 14.47
C ILE A 126 -2.04 17.66 13.96
N VAL A 127 -0.81 17.31 14.32
CA VAL A 127 -0.14 16.06 13.95
C VAL A 127 -0.62 14.93 14.86
N ALA A 128 -0.78 13.74 14.31
CA ALA A 128 -1.16 12.56 15.09
C ALA A 128 -0.01 12.07 15.99
N GLU A 129 -0.37 11.53 17.13
CA GLU A 129 0.56 11.01 18.14
C GLU A 129 0.25 9.58 18.50
N PHE A 130 1.25 8.86 19.01
CA PHE A 130 1.04 7.57 19.64
C PHE A 130 0.25 7.74 20.95
N VAL A 131 -0.72 6.86 21.14
CA VAL A 131 -1.54 6.79 22.35
C VAL A 131 -1.41 5.40 23.01
N PRO A 132 -1.77 5.26 24.28
CA PRO A 132 -1.81 3.96 24.94
C PRO A 132 -2.63 2.94 24.15
N TRP A 133 -2.19 1.68 24.12
CA TRP A 133 -2.85 0.62 23.38
C TRP A 133 -4.35 0.54 23.67
N GLY A 134 -5.15 0.57 22.61
CA GLY A 134 -6.61 0.50 22.69
C GLY A 134 -7.33 1.81 22.97
N THR A 135 -6.60 2.96 23.08
CA THR A 135 -7.18 4.31 23.25
C THR A 135 -7.10 5.14 21.98
N GLY A 136 -6.78 4.52 20.85
CA GLY A 136 -6.65 5.18 19.55
C GLY A 136 -7.99 5.60 18.94
N TYR A 137 -7.93 6.01 17.68
CA TYR A 137 -9.09 6.57 16.97
C TYR A 137 -10.10 5.52 16.51
N GLU A 138 -9.73 4.22 16.49
CA GLU A 138 -10.60 3.13 16.05
C GLU A 138 -10.24 1.81 16.73
N SER A 139 -11.11 0.80 16.56
CA SER A 139 -10.92 -0.56 17.07
C SER A 139 -9.97 -1.39 16.16
N LEU A 140 -9.62 -2.58 16.62
CA LEU A 140 -8.85 -3.57 15.85
C LEU A 140 -9.49 -3.82 14.48
N MET A 141 -8.67 -3.92 13.42
CA MET A 141 -9.08 -4.11 12.03
C MET A 141 -9.74 -2.89 11.36
N MET A 142 -9.91 -1.78 12.06
CA MET A 142 -10.57 -0.57 11.57
C MET A 142 -9.58 0.58 11.30
N GLY A 143 -8.28 0.35 11.45
CA GLY A 143 -7.23 1.33 11.15
C GLY A 143 -7.25 1.77 9.68
N ARG A 144 -6.86 3.01 9.40
CA ARG A 144 -6.77 3.57 8.05
C ARG A 144 -5.37 3.36 7.50
N VAL A 145 -5.28 3.08 6.19
CA VAL A 145 -4.00 2.97 5.49
C VAL A 145 -3.45 4.37 5.28
N VAL A 146 -2.16 4.54 5.53
CA VAL A 146 -1.46 5.82 5.31
C VAL A 146 -0.89 5.85 3.90
N ASP A 147 -1.29 6.85 3.12
CA ASP A 147 -0.82 7.11 1.76
C ASP A 147 -0.10 8.46 1.72
N MET A 148 0.94 8.59 0.85
CA MET A 148 1.75 9.81 0.82
C MET A 148 2.38 10.16 -0.52
N PHE A 149 2.64 9.20 -1.41
CA PHE A 149 3.31 9.49 -2.68
C PHE A 149 2.30 10.02 -3.69
N TYR A 150 2.47 11.26 -4.11
CA TYR A 150 1.62 11.94 -5.06
C TYR A 150 2.47 12.42 -6.25
N PHE A 151 2.05 12.05 -7.46
CA PHE A 151 2.74 12.35 -8.71
C PHE A 151 1.82 13.06 -9.70
N PRO A 152 1.51 14.35 -9.51
CA PRO A 152 0.76 15.13 -10.49
C PRO A 152 1.62 15.38 -11.73
N LEU A 153 1.64 14.44 -12.67
CA LEU A 153 2.56 14.48 -13.82
C LEU A 153 2.22 15.58 -14.81
N VAL A 154 0.94 15.83 -15.03
CA VAL A 154 0.44 16.90 -15.90
C VAL A 154 -0.82 17.49 -15.29
N GLU A 155 -0.85 18.79 -15.12
CA GLU A 155 -2.01 19.54 -14.65
C GLU A 155 -2.34 20.63 -15.66
N PHE A 156 -3.64 20.72 -16.03
CA PHE A 156 -4.13 21.80 -16.89
C PHE A 156 -5.65 21.97 -16.71
N ASP A 157 -6.14 23.16 -17.05
CA ASP A 157 -7.56 23.42 -17.13
C ASP A 157 -8.05 23.23 -18.56
N TRP A 158 -9.14 22.48 -18.71
CA TRP A 158 -9.76 22.29 -20.01
C TRP A 158 -10.24 23.64 -20.56
N PRO A 159 -9.99 23.95 -21.85
CA PRO A 159 -10.50 25.17 -22.46
C PRO A 159 -12.03 25.30 -22.32
N SER A 160 -12.51 26.49 -21.99
CA SER A 160 -13.93 26.78 -21.73
C SER A 160 -14.88 26.44 -22.89
N TRP A 161 -14.36 26.38 -24.12
CA TRP A 161 -15.15 26.05 -25.32
C TRP A 161 -15.48 24.56 -25.47
N ILE A 162 -14.90 23.66 -24.64
CA ILE A 162 -15.19 22.22 -24.72
C ILE A 162 -16.47 21.90 -23.92
N PRO A 163 -17.51 21.37 -24.57
CA PRO A 163 -18.76 21.03 -23.89
C PRO A 163 -18.53 19.98 -22.77
N MET A 164 -19.23 20.13 -21.64
CA MET A 164 -19.25 19.23 -20.48
C MET A 164 -17.99 19.19 -19.59
N ILE A 165 -16.81 19.54 -20.13
CA ILE A 165 -15.53 19.48 -19.40
C ILE A 165 -14.78 20.81 -19.38
N GLY A 166 -15.24 21.83 -20.12
CA GLY A 166 -14.63 23.17 -20.11
C GLY A 166 -14.51 23.72 -18.69
N ASP A 167 -13.41 24.44 -18.43
CA ASP A 167 -13.01 25.01 -17.12
C ASP A 167 -12.85 23.99 -15.98
N LYS A 168 -12.91 22.68 -16.26
CA LYS A 168 -12.58 21.65 -15.26
C LYS A 168 -11.09 21.46 -15.19
N HIS A 169 -10.59 21.44 -13.97
CA HIS A 169 -9.20 21.09 -13.69
C HIS A 169 -8.95 19.62 -13.97
N PHE A 170 -7.90 19.29 -14.71
CA PHE A 170 -7.49 17.93 -15.04
C PHE A 170 -6.10 17.65 -14.49
N ILE A 171 -5.97 16.54 -13.75
CA ILE A 171 -4.70 16.06 -13.24
C ILE A 171 -4.46 14.66 -13.80
N PHE A 172 -3.40 14.51 -14.59
CA PHE A 172 -2.96 13.21 -15.04
C PHE A 172 -2.14 12.54 -13.93
N PHE A 173 -2.56 11.33 -13.54
CA PHE A 173 -2.04 10.54 -12.44
C PHE A 173 -2.28 11.19 -11.07
N SER A 174 -3.54 11.29 -10.70
CA SER A 174 -3.99 11.83 -9.41
C SER A 174 -3.99 10.85 -8.20
N PRO A 175 -3.82 9.52 -8.34
CA PRO A 175 -3.81 8.64 -7.19
C PRO A 175 -2.64 8.93 -6.23
N ILE A 176 -2.96 8.97 -4.94
CA ILE A 176 -1.97 9.01 -3.86
C ILE A 176 -1.81 7.56 -3.37
N PHE A 177 -0.57 7.12 -3.20
CA PHE A 177 -0.26 5.75 -2.83
C PHE A 177 0.95 5.67 -1.88
N ASN A 178 1.25 4.49 -1.37
CA ASN A 178 2.34 4.22 -0.44
C ASN A 178 3.35 3.21 -1.03
N LEU A 179 4.41 2.89 -0.28
CA LEU A 179 5.43 1.92 -0.71
C LEU A 179 4.85 0.52 -0.91
N ALA A 180 3.91 0.11 -0.05
CA ALA A 180 3.23 -1.17 -0.16
C ALA A 180 2.45 -1.30 -1.49
N ASP A 181 1.72 -0.26 -1.89
CA ASP A 181 0.96 -0.22 -3.15
C ASP A 181 1.90 -0.25 -4.36
N ALA A 182 3.03 0.46 -4.29
CA ALA A 182 4.07 0.40 -5.32
C ALA A 182 4.62 -1.03 -5.47
N CYS A 183 4.91 -1.71 -4.36
CA CYS A 183 5.38 -3.10 -4.38
C CYS A 183 4.34 -4.05 -4.97
N ILE A 184 3.06 -3.91 -4.60
CA ILE A 184 1.97 -4.71 -5.16
C ILE A 184 1.89 -4.49 -6.68
N SER A 185 1.85 -3.25 -7.12
CA SER A 185 1.71 -2.87 -8.53
C SER A 185 2.89 -3.37 -9.36
N CYS A 186 4.12 -3.11 -8.92
CA CYS A 186 5.33 -3.60 -9.59
C CYS A 186 5.38 -5.14 -9.64
N GLY A 187 5.01 -5.80 -8.55
CA GLY A 187 4.97 -7.26 -8.47
C GLY A 187 3.94 -7.86 -9.44
N ILE A 188 2.74 -7.28 -9.50
CA ILE A 188 1.68 -7.73 -10.44
C ILE A 188 2.09 -7.49 -11.89
N VAL A 189 2.58 -6.29 -12.23
CA VAL A 189 3.01 -5.97 -13.59
C VAL A 189 4.13 -6.90 -14.03
N ALA A 190 5.16 -7.10 -13.20
CA ALA A 190 6.25 -8.01 -13.51
C ALA A 190 5.77 -9.47 -13.66
N LEU A 191 4.84 -9.91 -12.82
CA LEU A 191 4.25 -11.25 -12.90
C LEU A 191 3.52 -11.45 -14.24
N LEU A 192 2.71 -10.48 -14.65
CA LEU A 192 1.94 -10.53 -15.89
C LEU A 192 2.82 -10.45 -17.15
N LEU A 193 3.87 -9.62 -17.12
CA LEU A 193 4.75 -9.45 -18.27
C LEU A 193 5.69 -10.64 -18.47
N PHE A 194 6.28 -11.17 -17.40
CA PHE A 194 7.36 -12.14 -17.50
C PHE A 194 6.96 -13.57 -17.15
N TYR A 195 5.85 -13.77 -16.41
CA TYR A 195 5.47 -15.08 -15.86
C TYR A 195 4.05 -15.52 -16.20
N ARG A 196 3.36 -14.84 -17.15
CA ARG A 196 1.97 -15.17 -17.52
C ARG A 196 1.78 -16.65 -17.93
N LYS A 197 2.79 -17.27 -18.53
CA LYS A 197 2.72 -18.70 -18.93
C LYS A 197 2.66 -19.64 -17.72
N VAL A 198 3.25 -19.24 -16.60
CA VAL A 198 3.22 -20.02 -15.35
C VAL A 198 1.85 -19.94 -14.68
N LEU A 199 1.09 -18.86 -14.95
CA LEU A 199 -0.28 -18.69 -14.43
C LEU A 199 -1.31 -19.51 -15.23
N GLN A 200 -0.95 -20.02 -16.42
CA GLN A 200 -1.80 -20.79 -17.30
C GLN A 200 -1.57 -22.32 -17.20
N SER A 201 -0.54 -22.74 -16.44
CA SER A 201 -0.15 -24.14 -16.21
C SER A 201 -0.61 -24.63 -14.83
#